data_15a1e91a1eb95ed19e082ffeaebceeb0
#
_entry.id   15a1e91a1eb95ed19e082ffeaebceeb0
#
_cell.length_a   1.000
_cell.length_b   1.000
_cell.length_c   1.000
_cell.angle_alpha   90.00
_cell.angle_beta   90.00
_cell.angle_gamma   90.00
#
_symmetry.space_group_name_H-M   'P 1'
#
loop_
_entity.id
_entity.type
_entity.pdbx_description
1 polymer ?
#
loop_
_entity_poly.entity_id
_entity_poly.type
_entity_poly.pdbx_seq_one_letter_code
_entity_poly.pdbx_strand_id
1 'polypeptide(L)'
;MYKALNTLDYAVGNLGNHEFNYGLPYLQQAIAGARFPYINANVIDETSGKPLFTPYLIKETTVKDRDGKPHTLKIGYIGFVPSQIMVWDRNNLQGKVRVDDITETAKRYVPEMRAKGAEIIIAIPHSGLSSEPYHAMAENSVYYLSQVPGINAILFGHAHAVFPGKEFAAIKGADIAQGTLNGVPAVMPGMWGDHLGVVDLVLKNDGGNWQVT
;
A
#
# COMPACT_ATOMS: atom_id res chain seq x y z
N MET A 1 2.33 9.64 19.77
CA MET A 1 2.54 8.60 18.75
C MET A 1 3.70 8.95 17.83
N TYR A 2 3.72 10.03 17.06
CA TYR A 2 4.76 10.33 16.05
C TYR A 2 6.19 10.43 16.58
N LYS A 3 6.41 10.86 17.84
CA LYS A 3 7.75 10.81 18.45
C LYS A 3 8.33 9.39 18.48
N ALA A 4 7.51 8.38 18.75
CA ALA A 4 7.94 6.98 18.74
C ALA A 4 8.11 6.48 17.30
N LEU A 5 7.13 6.71 16.41
CA LEU A 5 7.23 6.30 15.01
C LEU A 5 8.46 6.89 14.30
N ASN A 6 8.81 8.15 14.62
CA ASN A 6 9.98 8.80 14.07
C ASN A 6 11.33 8.17 14.49
N THR A 7 11.35 7.28 15.48
CA THR A 7 12.56 6.53 15.88
C THR A 7 12.76 5.25 15.06
N LEU A 8 11.75 4.83 14.29
CA LEU A 8 11.76 3.59 13.53
C LEU A 8 12.23 3.74 12.08
N ASP A 9 12.54 4.99 11.68
CA ASP A 9 13.07 5.33 10.34
C ASP A 9 12.22 4.79 9.18
N TYR A 10 10.90 4.98 9.27
CA TYR A 10 10.00 4.55 8.21
C TYR A 10 10.34 5.19 6.86
N ALA A 11 10.34 4.39 5.80
CA ALA A 11 10.48 4.90 4.44
C ALA A 11 9.24 5.70 3.99
N VAL A 12 8.05 5.27 4.43
CA VAL A 12 6.75 5.83 4.03
C VAL A 12 5.65 5.33 4.99
N GLY A 13 4.57 6.07 5.12
CA GLY A 13 3.32 5.64 5.77
C GLY A 13 2.13 5.77 4.82
N ASN A 14 1.09 4.96 5.02
CA ASN A 14 -0.21 5.13 4.39
C ASN A 14 -1.27 5.44 5.45
N LEU A 15 -2.42 5.97 4.99
CA LEU A 15 -3.58 6.26 5.82
C LEU A 15 -4.50 5.04 5.88
N GLY A 16 -5.06 4.76 7.05
CA GLY A 16 -6.16 3.85 7.23
C GLY A 16 -7.49 4.58 7.40
N ASN A 17 -8.57 3.85 7.65
CA ASN A 17 -9.89 4.45 7.84
C ASN A 17 -9.98 5.28 9.11
N HIS A 18 -9.36 4.85 10.19
CA HIS A 18 -9.43 5.55 11.49
C HIS A 18 -8.72 6.92 11.51
N GLU A 19 -7.82 7.19 10.56
CA GLU A 19 -7.20 8.50 10.39
C GLU A 19 -8.23 9.59 10.08
N PHE A 20 -9.40 9.24 9.53
CA PHE A 20 -10.45 10.19 9.15
C PHE A 20 -11.46 10.48 10.27
N ASN A 21 -11.43 9.74 11.39
CA ASN A 21 -12.44 9.84 12.47
C ASN A 21 -12.58 11.24 13.08
N TYR A 22 -11.50 12.02 13.07
CA TYR A 22 -11.49 13.41 13.60
C TYR A 22 -11.47 14.47 12.50
N GLY A 23 -11.70 14.07 11.25
CA GLY A 23 -11.75 14.95 10.08
C GLY A 23 -10.41 15.38 9.53
N LEU A 24 -10.44 15.98 8.35
CA LEU A 24 -9.26 16.31 7.56
C LEU A 24 -8.30 17.30 8.24
N PRO A 25 -8.78 18.38 8.91
CA PRO A 25 -7.85 19.33 9.56
C PRO A 25 -7.03 18.66 10.67
N TYR A 26 -7.66 17.80 11.48
CA TYR A 26 -6.96 17.06 12.51
C TYR A 26 -5.96 16.07 11.92
N LEU A 27 -6.36 15.33 10.89
CA LEU A 27 -5.49 14.38 10.18
C LEU A 27 -4.26 15.10 9.64
N GLN A 28 -4.43 16.20 8.91
CA GLN A 28 -3.31 16.98 8.34
C GLN A 28 -2.35 17.48 9.42
N GLN A 29 -2.88 17.97 10.54
CA GLN A 29 -2.06 18.39 11.68
C GLN A 29 -1.32 17.20 12.30
N ALA A 30 -1.97 16.05 12.44
CA ALA A 30 -1.37 14.87 13.04
C ALA A 30 -0.21 14.34 12.19
N ILE A 31 -0.40 14.15 10.88
CA ILE A 31 0.65 13.61 9.99
C ILE A 31 1.82 14.59 9.81
N ALA A 32 1.62 15.90 10.00
CA ALA A 32 2.71 16.88 9.98
C ALA A 32 3.79 16.64 11.05
N GLY A 33 3.49 15.85 12.09
CA GLY A 33 4.45 15.43 13.10
C GLY A 33 5.35 14.27 12.67
N ALA A 34 5.09 13.63 11.55
CA ALA A 34 5.90 12.53 11.01
C ALA A 34 7.15 13.07 10.30
N ARG A 35 8.29 12.38 10.47
CA ARG A 35 9.52 12.66 9.71
C ARG A 35 9.63 11.85 8.41
N PHE A 36 8.63 11.04 8.14
CA PHE A 36 8.49 10.25 6.91
C PHE A 36 7.22 10.68 6.18
N PRO A 37 7.19 10.56 4.85
CA PRO A 37 6.03 10.96 4.06
C PRO A 37 4.84 10.02 4.28
N TYR A 38 3.64 10.59 4.32
CA TYR A 38 2.39 9.85 4.15
C TYR A 38 1.93 9.93 2.69
N ILE A 39 1.44 8.81 2.18
CA ILE A 39 0.90 8.71 0.82
C ILE A 39 -0.51 8.15 0.85
N ASN A 40 -1.34 8.56 -0.11
CA ASN A 40 -2.62 7.94 -0.41
C ASN A 40 -3.08 8.35 -1.80
N ALA A 41 -3.35 7.36 -2.66
CA ALA A 41 -3.58 7.59 -4.08
C ALA A 41 -5.05 7.80 -4.46
N ASN A 42 -6.00 7.36 -3.60
CA ASN A 42 -7.40 7.29 -3.98
C ASN A 42 -8.34 8.23 -3.22
N VAL A 43 -7.84 9.02 -2.28
CA VAL A 43 -8.61 10.13 -1.67
C VAL A 43 -8.44 11.38 -2.52
N ILE A 44 -9.52 11.86 -3.11
CA ILE A 44 -9.55 12.94 -4.09
C ILE A 44 -10.27 14.15 -3.49
N ASP A 45 -9.66 15.31 -3.55
CA ASP A 45 -10.30 16.58 -3.20
C ASP A 45 -11.41 16.90 -4.21
N GLU A 46 -12.64 17.10 -3.74
CA GLU A 46 -13.80 17.30 -4.62
C GLU A 46 -13.74 18.62 -5.39
N THR A 47 -13.08 19.62 -4.84
CA THR A 47 -13.00 20.95 -5.47
C THR A 47 -12.02 20.96 -6.62
N SER A 48 -10.84 20.39 -6.41
CA SER A 48 -9.76 20.40 -7.41
C SER A 48 -9.76 19.19 -8.35
N GLY A 49 -10.44 18.10 -7.95
CA GLY A 49 -10.40 16.81 -8.65
C GLY A 49 -9.04 16.11 -8.59
N LYS A 50 -8.12 16.58 -7.74
CA LYS A 50 -6.77 16.04 -7.59
C LYS A 50 -6.65 15.18 -6.31
N PRO A 51 -5.68 14.26 -6.24
CA PRO A 51 -5.39 13.57 -4.98
C PRO A 51 -5.16 14.57 -3.85
N LEU A 52 -5.82 14.34 -2.71
CA LEU A 52 -5.68 15.19 -1.52
C LEU A 52 -4.30 15.00 -0.85
N PHE A 53 -3.74 13.82 -0.96
CA PHE A 53 -2.41 13.46 -0.44
C PHE A 53 -1.47 13.15 -1.60
N THR A 54 -0.17 13.04 -1.31
CA THR A 54 0.81 12.53 -2.27
C THR A 54 0.38 11.11 -2.70
N PRO A 55 0.09 10.86 -3.99
CA PRO A 55 -0.51 9.59 -4.39
C PRO A 55 0.47 8.41 -4.28
N TYR A 56 1.74 8.64 -4.55
CA TYR A 56 2.80 7.65 -4.45
C TYR A 56 4.16 8.34 -4.24
N LEU A 57 5.15 7.56 -3.82
CA LEU A 57 6.53 8.00 -3.66
C LEU A 57 7.45 7.08 -4.47
N ILE A 58 8.44 7.64 -5.15
CA ILE A 58 9.57 6.89 -5.73
C ILE A 58 10.82 7.30 -4.97
N LYS A 59 11.45 6.37 -4.27
CA LYS A 59 12.62 6.60 -3.42
C LYS A 59 13.82 5.81 -3.94
N GLU A 60 14.94 6.49 -4.12
CA GLU A 60 16.21 5.82 -4.36
C GLU A 60 16.71 5.17 -3.07
N THR A 61 17.07 3.91 -3.15
CA THR A 61 17.56 3.11 -2.02
C THR A 61 18.81 2.36 -2.46
N THR A 62 19.87 2.41 -1.66
CA THR A 62 21.07 1.62 -1.91
C THR A 62 20.91 0.26 -1.27
N VAL A 63 21.01 -0.78 -2.06
CA VAL A 63 21.07 -2.20 -1.63
C VAL A 63 22.44 -2.78 -1.94
N LYS A 64 22.84 -3.81 -1.22
CA LYS A 64 24.08 -4.55 -1.50
C LYS A 64 23.75 -5.92 -2.08
N ASP A 65 24.46 -6.32 -3.11
CA ASP A 65 24.38 -7.70 -3.62
C ASP A 65 25.12 -8.69 -2.69
N ARG A 66 25.14 -9.96 -3.08
CA ARG A 66 25.79 -11.04 -2.31
C ARG A 66 27.30 -10.85 -2.14
N ASP A 67 27.94 -10.12 -3.05
CA ASP A 67 29.36 -9.81 -3.00
C ASP A 67 29.65 -8.50 -2.24
N GLY A 68 28.60 -7.85 -1.70
CA GLY A 68 28.70 -6.60 -0.94
C GLY A 68 28.76 -5.35 -1.82
N LYS A 69 28.64 -5.47 -3.14
CA LYS A 69 28.66 -4.34 -4.07
C LYS A 69 27.36 -3.54 -3.97
N PRO A 70 27.45 -2.21 -3.83
CA PRO A 70 26.25 -1.36 -3.74
C PRO A 70 25.60 -1.18 -5.11
N HIS A 71 24.26 -1.18 -5.09
CA HIS A 71 23.40 -0.88 -6.23
C HIS A 71 22.33 0.11 -5.80
N THR A 72 22.03 1.09 -6.65
CA THR A 72 20.91 2.01 -6.43
C THR A 72 19.66 1.44 -7.06
N LEU A 73 18.58 1.40 -6.30
CA LEU A 73 17.27 0.91 -6.69
C LEU A 73 16.23 2.01 -6.52
N LYS A 74 15.36 2.18 -7.50
CA LYS A 74 14.20 3.07 -7.40
C LYS A 74 12.97 2.29 -6.98
N ILE A 75 12.61 2.40 -5.70
CA ILE A 75 11.44 1.73 -5.14
C ILE A 75 10.27 2.70 -5.12
N GLY A 76 9.17 2.31 -5.78
CA GLY A 76 7.89 3.00 -5.76
C GLY A 76 6.99 2.46 -4.65
N TYR A 77 6.37 3.37 -3.90
CA TYR A 77 5.37 3.04 -2.88
C TYR A 77 4.06 3.70 -3.24
N ILE A 78 2.95 2.95 -3.16
CA ILE A 78 1.61 3.47 -3.43
C ILE A 78 0.64 3.02 -2.35
N GLY A 79 -0.14 3.96 -1.79
CA GLY A 79 -1.05 3.73 -0.68
C GLY A 79 -2.52 3.91 -1.07
N PHE A 80 -3.41 3.15 -0.40
CA PHE A 80 -4.84 3.21 -0.63
C PHE A 80 -5.62 3.08 0.68
N VAL A 81 -6.87 3.55 0.67
CA VAL A 81 -7.84 3.39 1.76
C VAL A 81 -9.18 2.92 1.18
N PRO A 82 -10.00 2.15 1.92
CA PRO A 82 -11.29 1.71 1.42
C PRO A 82 -12.25 2.89 1.23
N SER A 83 -13.03 2.84 0.16
CA SER A 83 -14.04 3.88 -0.16
C SER A 83 -15.11 4.03 0.92
N GLN A 84 -15.28 3.02 1.76
CA GLN A 84 -16.23 2.97 2.86
C GLN A 84 -16.00 4.04 3.93
N ILE A 85 -14.82 4.69 3.95
CA ILE A 85 -14.63 5.90 4.80
C ILE A 85 -15.66 6.98 4.50
N MET A 86 -16.19 7.04 3.27
CA MET A 86 -17.25 7.97 2.89
C MET A 86 -18.60 7.67 3.57
N VAL A 87 -18.76 6.44 4.08
CA VAL A 87 -19.92 6.01 4.88
C VAL A 87 -19.62 6.18 6.36
N TRP A 88 -18.49 5.64 6.82
CA TRP A 88 -18.12 5.62 8.24
C TRP A 88 -17.85 7.02 8.81
N ASP A 89 -17.18 7.86 8.03
CA ASP A 89 -16.79 9.22 8.40
C ASP A 89 -17.54 10.30 7.59
N ARG A 90 -18.75 9.98 7.14
CA ARG A 90 -19.57 10.85 6.28
C ARG A 90 -19.64 12.29 6.78
N ASN A 91 -19.87 12.48 8.08
CA ASN A 91 -19.99 13.80 8.69
C ASN A 91 -18.71 14.66 8.56
N ASN A 92 -17.56 14.00 8.49
CA ASN A 92 -16.25 14.63 8.35
C ASN A 92 -15.86 14.88 6.90
N LEU A 93 -16.32 14.03 5.95
CA LEU A 93 -15.77 13.92 4.60
C LEU A 93 -16.69 14.38 3.48
N GLN A 94 -18.04 14.32 3.67
CA GLN A 94 -19.00 14.67 2.63
C GLN A 94 -18.79 16.10 2.13
N GLY A 95 -18.78 16.29 0.81
CA GLY A 95 -18.59 17.60 0.15
C GLY A 95 -17.16 18.13 0.20
N LYS A 96 -16.20 17.35 0.71
CA LYS A 96 -14.79 17.73 0.78
C LYS A 96 -13.92 16.81 -0.06
N VAL A 97 -14.18 15.50 0.01
CA VAL A 97 -13.45 14.49 -0.74
C VAL A 97 -14.39 13.43 -1.31
N ARG A 98 -13.94 12.76 -2.33
CA ARG A 98 -14.42 11.46 -2.79
C ARG A 98 -13.29 10.45 -2.73
N VAL A 99 -13.63 9.17 -2.72
CA VAL A 99 -12.64 8.10 -2.74
C VAL A 99 -12.84 7.27 -3.99
N ASP A 100 -11.80 7.17 -4.82
CA ASP A 100 -11.82 6.36 -6.03
C ASP A 100 -11.58 4.88 -5.69
N ASP A 101 -11.99 3.97 -6.60
CA ASP A 101 -11.74 2.53 -6.48
C ASP A 101 -10.25 2.21 -6.37
N ILE A 102 -9.88 1.32 -5.44
CA ILE A 102 -8.48 0.95 -5.16
C ILE A 102 -7.82 0.33 -6.39
N THR A 103 -8.48 -0.66 -7.01
CA THR A 103 -7.93 -1.43 -8.12
C THR A 103 -7.79 -0.57 -9.37
N GLU A 104 -8.80 0.24 -9.70
CA GLU A 104 -8.76 1.14 -10.86
C GLU A 104 -7.74 2.27 -10.65
N THR A 105 -7.58 2.75 -9.42
CA THR A 105 -6.55 3.74 -9.09
C THR A 105 -5.15 3.14 -9.25
N ALA A 106 -4.94 1.89 -8.82
CA ALA A 106 -3.67 1.19 -9.02
C ALA A 106 -3.35 0.99 -10.51
N LYS A 107 -4.33 0.56 -11.32
CA LYS A 107 -4.17 0.41 -12.77
C LYS A 107 -3.77 1.71 -13.46
N ARG A 108 -4.18 2.87 -12.93
CA ARG A 108 -3.79 4.18 -13.45
C ARG A 108 -2.37 4.58 -13.04
N TYR A 109 -2.01 4.44 -11.76
CA TYR A 109 -0.75 4.97 -11.25
C TYR A 109 0.44 4.02 -11.42
N VAL A 110 0.26 2.70 -11.39
CA VAL A 110 1.38 1.75 -11.52
C VAL A 110 2.14 1.94 -12.85
N PRO A 111 1.49 2.06 -14.02
CA PRO A 111 2.19 2.38 -15.27
C PRO A 111 2.89 3.74 -15.23
N GLU A 112 2.28 4.76 -14.62
CA GLU A 112 2.88 6.09 -14.46
C GLU A 112 4.17 6.02 -13.61
N MET A 113 4.13 5.28 -12.49
CA MET A 113 5.30 5.07 -11.63
C MET A 113 6.43 4.37 -12.38
N ARG A 114 6.10 3.35 -13.20
CA ARG A 114 7.07 2.67 -14.08
C ARG A 114 7.69 3.64 -15.08
N ALA A 115 6.88 4.45 -15.75
CA ALA A 115 7.35 5.46 -16.71
C ALA A 115 8.26 6.50 -16.05
N LYS A 116 8.08 6.77 -14.74
CA LYS A 116 8.96 7.64 -13.93
C LYS A 116 10.18 6.92 -13.34
N GLY A 117 10.39 5.65 -13.70
CA GLY A 117 11.57 4.88 -13.39
C GLY A 117 11.51 4.05 -12.12
N ALA A 118 10.31 3.82 -11.53
CA ALA A 118 10.18 2.86 -10.44
C ALA A 118 10.51 1.44 -10.93
N GLU A 119 11.52 0.82 -10.32
CA GLU A 119 12.01 -0.53 -10.67
C GLU A 119 11.30 -1.62 -9.87
N ILE A 120 10.96 -1.32 -8.63
CA ILE A 120 10.15 -2.16 -7.74
C ILE A 120 8.98 -1.31 -7.25
N ILE A 121 7.76 -1.85 -7.29
CA ILE A 121 6.58 -1.16 -6.78
C ILE A 121 5.96 -1.98 -5.65
N ILE A 122 5.85 -1.34 -4.48
CA ILE A 122 5.25 -1.88 -3.27
C ILE A 122 3.92 -1.16 -3.04
N ALA A 123 2.83 -1.92 -3.05
CA ALA A 123 1.53 -1.40 -2.66
C ALA A 123 1.35 -1.55 -1.14
N ILE A 124 0.84 -0.50 -0.49
CA ILE A 124 0.56 -0.48 0.94
C ILE A 124 -0.92 -0.11 1.19
N PRO A 125 -1.88 -0.96 0.75
CA PRO A 125 -3.29 -0.69 0.92
C PRO A 125 -3.74 -0.92 2.37
N HIS A 126 -4.53 0.01 2.92
CA HIS A 126 -5.34 -0.26 4.09
C HIS A 126 -6.65 -0.90 3.64
N SER A 127 -6.61 -2.17 3.27
CA SER A 127 -7.71 -2.96 2.69
C SER A 127 -7.43 -4.43 2.97
N GLY A 128 -8.46 -5.23 3.19
CA GLY A 128 -8.35 -6.64 3.45
C GLY A 128 -8.28 -7.51 2.19
N LEU A 129 -8.22 -8.82 2.41
CA LEU A 129 -8.21 -9.84 1.37
C LEU A 129 -9.57 -10.54 1.31
N SER A 130 -10.23 -10.45 0.15
CA SER A 130 -11.42 -11.22 -0.19
C SER A 130 -11.31 -11.73 -1.62
N SER A 131 -11.76 -12.96 -1.86
CA SER A 131 -11.83 -13.59 -3.18
C SER A 131 -13.24 -13.55 -3.79
N GLU A 132 -14.16 -12.78 -3.21
CA GLU A 132 -15.48 -12.56 -3.81
C GLU A 132 -15.35 -11.93 -5.20
N PRO A 133 -16.32 -12.15 -6.09
CA PRO A 133 -16.30 -11.53 -7.42
C PRO A 133 -16.07 -10.03 -7.36
N TYR A 134 -15.25 -9.52 -8.26
CA TYR A 134 -14.96 -8.09 -8.31
C TYR A 134 -16.24 -7.25 -8.43
N HIS A 135 -16.31 -6.27 -7.59
CA HIS A 135 -17.28 -5.18 -7.72
C HIS A 135 -16.56 -3.85 -7.45
N ALA A 136 -17.01 -2.81 -8.12
CA ALA A 136 -16.45 -1.49 -7.94
C ALA A 136 -16.56 -1.03 -6.48
N MET A 137 -15.56 -0.34 -6.00
CA MET A 137 -15.50 0.21 -4.63
C MET A 137 -15.49 -0.87 -3.53
N ALA A 138 -15.01 -2.07 -3.85
CA ALA A 138 -14.87 -3.15 -2.86
C ALA A 138 -13.99 -2.72 -1.69
N GLU A 139 -14.42 -3.03 -0.46
CA GLU A 139 -13.68 -2.72 0.76
C GLU A 139 -12.37 -3.53 0.84
N ASN A 140 -12.46 -4.83 0.53
CA ASN A 140 -11.36 -5.78 0.61
C ASN A 140 -10.84 -6.11 -0.79
N SER A 141 -9.94 -5.27 -1.31
CA SER A 141 -9.51 -5.26 -2.72
C SER A 141 -8.14 -5.89 -2.98
N VAL A 142 -7.46 -6.44 -1.95
CA VAL A 142 -6.07 -6.92 -2.09
C VAL A 142 -5.94 -8.06 -3.09
N TYR A 143 -6.96 -8.94 -3.21
CA TYR A 143 -6.98 -10.00 -4.22
C TYR A 143 -6.85 -9.44 -5.64
N TYR A 144 -7.61 -8.40 -5.98
CA TYR A 144 -7.57 -7.77 -7.31
C TYR A 144 -6.36 -6.89 -7.49
N LEU A 145 -5.87 -6.29 -6.40
CA LEU A 145 -4.65 -5.50 -6.42
C LEU A 145 -3.44 -6.37 -6.79
N SER A 146 -3.39 -7.62 -6.31
CA SER A 146 -2.33 -8.57 -6.67
C SER A 146 -2.33 -9.00 -8.14
N GLN A 147 -3.42 -8.71 -8.88
CA GLN A 147 -3.54 -8.97 -10.30
C GLN A 147 -3.17 -7.75 -11.17
N VAL A 148 -2.88 -6.59 -10.55
CA VAL A 148 -2.45 -5.40 -11.29
C VAL A 148 -1.00 -5.58 -11.73
N PRO A 149 -0.73 -5.60 -13.06
CA PRO A 149 0.63 -5.81 -13.56
C PRO A 149 1.58 -4.72 -13.08
N GLY A 150 2.74 -5.13 -12.59
CA GLY A 150 3.79 -4.21 -12.16
C GLY A 150 3.87 -3.97 -10.65
N ILE A 151 2.93 -4.46 -9.85
CA ILE A 151 3.06 -4.53 -8.38
C ILE A 151 3.97 -5.72 -8.04
N ASN A 152 4.99 -5.48 -7.20
CA ASN A 152 6.00 -6.46 -6.84
C ASN A 152 5.86 -6.99 -5.41
N ALA A 153 5.20 -6.26 -4.53
CA ALA A 153 4.85 -6.70 -3.18
C ALA A 153 3.64 -5.93 -2.65
N ILE A 154 2.92 -6.53 -1.68
CA ILE A 154 1.75 -5.91 -1.04
C ILE A 154 1.87 -6.05 0.47
N LEU A 155 1.92 -4.90 1.17
CA LEU A 155 1.87 -4.83 2.64
C LEU A 155 0.49 -4.28 3.01
N PHE A 156 -0.38 -5.12 3.59
CA PHE A 156 -1.79 -4.77 3.73
C PHE A 156 -2.33 -4.98 5.16
N GLY A 157 -3.56 -4.53 5.43
CA GLY A 157 -4.14 -4.56 6.76
C GLY A 157 -5.66 -4.51 6.73
N HIS A 158 -6.27 -3.74 7.65
CA HIS A 158 -7.71 -3.48 7.77
C HIS A 158 -8.53 -4.64 8.35
N ALA A 159 -8.39 -5.84 7.81
CA ALA A 159 -9.20 -7.02 8.22
C ALA A 159 -8.73 -7.66 9.53
N HIS A 160 -7.68 -7.16 10.17
CA HIS A 160 -7.15 -7.62 11.45
C HIS A 160 -6.74 -9.12 11.48
N ALA A 161 -6.52 -9.72 10.32
CA ALA A 161 -6.07 -11.10 10.18
C ALA A 161 -4.56 -11.18 9.91
N VAL A 162 -4.02 -12.38 9.91
CA VAL A 162 -2.59 -12.63 9.63
C VAL A 162 -2.46 -13.34 8.29
N PHE A 163 -1.81 -12.68 7.31
CA PHE A 163 -1.44 -13.31 6.05
C PHE A 163 0.10 -13.36 5.92
N PRO A 164 0.69 -14.50 5.54
CA PRO A 164 0.05 -15.77 5.22
C PRO A 164 -0.55 -16.45 6.46
N GLY A 165 -1.76 -16.99 6.33
CA GLY A 165 -2.50 -17.67 7.42
C GLY A 165 -3.39 -18.78 6.86
N LYS A 166 -3.68 -19.80 7.68
CA LYS A 166 -4.45 -20.98 7.26
C LYS A 166 -5.86 -20.63 6.77
N GLU A 167 -6.45 -19.58 7.30
CA GLU A 167 -7.77 -19.07 6.90
C GLU A 167 -7.85 -18.65 5.43
N PHE A 168 -6.72 -18.30 4.84
CA PHE A 168 -6.64 -17.90 3.44
C PHE A 168 -6.26 -19.03 2.48
N ALA A 169 -5.98 -20.24 2.98
CA ALA A 169 -5.51 -21.36 2.17
C ALA A 169 -6.50 -21.79 1.06
N ALA A 170 -7.81 -21.53 1.25
CA ALA A 170 -8.83 -21.85 0.27
C ALA A 170 -8.98 -20.80 -0.84
N ILE A 171 -8.33 -19.63 -0.70
CA ILE A 171 -8.38 -18.57 -1.71
C ILE A 171 -7.53 -18.98 -2.92
N LYS A 172 -8.16 -19.03 -4.09
CA LYS A 172 -7.45 -19.34 -5.34
C LYS A 172 -6.31 -18.33 -5.57
N GLY A 173 -5.10 -18.84 -5.81
CA GLY A 173 -3.92 -18.00 -6.02
C GLY A 173 -3.18 -17.60 -4.74
N ALA A 174 -3.70 -17.91 -3.54
CA ALA A 174 -2.95 -17.78 -2.31
C ALA A 174 -2.01 -18.98 -2.12
N ASP A 175 -0.73 -18.72 -1.98
CA ASP A 175 0.28 -19.68 -1.55
C ASP A 175 0.73 -19.32 -0.14
N ILE A 176 0.20 -20.05 0.84
CA ILE A 176 0.45 -19.78 2.26
C ILE A 176 1.89 -20.15 2.66
N ALA A 177 2.51 -21.11 1.96
CA ALA A 177 3.87 -21.53 2.26
C ALA A 177 4.90 -20.50 1.75
N GLN A 178 4.62 -19.87 0.60
CA GLN A 178 5.47 -18.84 0.01
C GLN A 178 5.09 -17.41 0.44
N GLY A 179 3.93 -17.23 1.09
CA GLY A 179 3.44 -15.90 1.44
C GLY A 179 3.10 -15.05 0.21
N THR A 180 2.55 -15.67 -0.86
CA THR A 180 2.21 -14.96 -2.08
C THR A 180 0.72 -15.01 -2.39
N LEU A 181 0.25 -14.00 -3.14
CA LEU A 181 -1.10 -13.92 -3.69
C LEU A 181 -1.00 -13.65 -5.18
N ASN A 182 -1.49 -14.59 -6.01
CA ASN A 182 -1.31 -14.59 -7.46
C ASN A 182 0.17 -14.42 -7.88
N GLY A 183 1.10 -15.00 -7.10
CA GLY A 183 2.54 -14.89 -7.31
C GLY A 183 3.19 -13.60 -6.78
N VAL A 184 2.41 -12.67 -6.22
CA VAL A 184 2.91 -11.43 -5.62
C VAL A 184 3.14 -11.64 -4.12
N PRO A 185 4.37 -11.44 -3.59
CA PRO A 185 4.63 -11.47 -2.15
C PRO A 185 3.71 -10.51 -1.38
N ALA A 186 3.11 -11.01 -0.31
CA ALA A 186 2.13 -10.23 0.44
C ALA A 186 2.22 -10.53 1.94
N VAL A 187 1.90 -9.56 2.79
CA VAL A 187 1.85 -9.73 4.24
C VAL A 187 0.78 -8.86 4.88
N MET A 188 0.04 -9.45 5.84
CA MET A 188 -0.85 -8.73 6.75
C MET A 188 -0.51 -9.16 8.18
N PRO A 189 -0.03 -8.24 9.06
CA PRO A 189 0.56 -8.60 10.35
C PRO A 189 -0.45 -8.63 11.51
N GLY A 190 -1.75 -8.75 11.24
CA GLY A 190 -2.74 -8.78 12.31
C GLY A 190 -3.16 -7.39 12.80
N MET A 191 -3.20 -7.20 14.12
CA MET A 191 -3.67 -5.97 14.75
C MET A 191 -2.86 -5.63 16.01
N TRP A 192 -3.07 -4.42 16.53
CA TRP A 192 -2.49 -3.89 17.79
C TRP A 192 -0.97 -3.81 17.86
N GLY A 193 -0.26 -4.09 16.75
CA GLY A 193 1.20 -4.03 16.71
C GLY A 193 1.89 -5.17 17.48
N ASP A 194 1.23 -6.31 17.62
CA ASP A 194 1.78 -7.51 18.26
C ASP A 194 2.60 -8.40 17.31
N HIS A 195 2.52 -8.13 16.00
CA HIS A 195 3.27 -8.81 14.95
C HIS A 195 4.04 -7.82 14.08
N LEU A 196 5.20 -8.22 13.62
CA LEU A 196 5.96 -7.55 12.58
C LEU A 196 5.87 -8.38 11.29
N GLY A 197 5.25 -7.80 10.25
CA GLY A 197 5.25 -8.40 8.92
C GLY A 197 6.60 -8.19 8.22
N VAL A 198 7.20 -9.25 7.71
CA VAL A 198 8.46 -9.20 6.96
C VAL A 198 8.26 -9.82 5.59
N VAL A 199 8.72 -9.13 4.54
CA VAL A 199 8.77 -9.64 3.17
C VAL A 199 10.20 -9.54 2.67
N ASP A 200 10.82 -10.68 2.41
CA ASP A 200 12.14 -10.76 1.78
C ASP A 200 11.98 -10.90 0.27
N LEU A 201 12.49 -9.93 -0.47
CA LEU A 201 12.47 -9.96 -1.93
C LEU A 201 13.86 -10.34 -2.47
N VAL A 202 13.91 -11.42 -3.23
CA VAL A 202 15.12 -11.74 -4.00
C VAL A 202 15.04 -10.99 -5.32
N LEU A 203 16.07 -10.15 -5.56
CA LEU A 203 16.14 -9.31 -6.74
C LEU A 203 17.24 -9.80 -7.67
N LYS A 204 16.92 -9.90 -8.95
CA LYS A 204 17.88 -10.17 -10.02
C LYS A 204 17.95 -8.96 -10.95
N ASN A 205 19.19 -8.56 -11.28
CA ASN A 205 19.41 -7.56 -12.32
C ASN A 205 19.65 -8.26 -13.66
N ASP A 206 18.85 -7.96 -14.64
CA ASP A 206 18.99 -8.45 -16.00
C ASP A 206 19.12 -7.27 -16.96
N GLY A 207 20.36 -7.01 -17.41
CA GLY A 207 20.64 -5.93 -18.35
C GLY A 207 20.29 -4.52 -17.87
N GLY A 208 20.30 -4.28 -16.55
CA GLY A 208 19.93 -3.00 -15.94
C GLY A 208 18.49 -2.93 -15.41
N ASN A 209 17.70 -4.00 -15.60
CA ASN A 209 16.33 -4.09 -15.08
C ASN A 209 16.29 -5.00 -13.85
N TRP A 210 15.83 -4.49 -12.74
CA TRP A 210 15.63 -5.27 -11.52
C TRP A 210 14.28 -6.00 -11.55
N GLN A 211 14.30 -7.29 -11.22
CA GLN A 211 13.12 -8.14 -11.15
C GLN A 211 13.09 -8.90 -9.83
N VAL A 212 11.89 -9.10 -9.29
CA VAL A 212 11.64 -10.02 -8.18
C VAL A 212 11.61 -11.44 -8.75
N THR A 213 12.34 -12.37 -8.13
CA THR A 213 12.46 -13.77 -8.57
C THR A 213 12.01 -14.73 -7.49
#